data_c33e60df21733383e016c632544452e7
#
_entry.id   c33e60df21733383e016c632544452e7
#
_cell.length_a   1.000
_cell.length_b   1.000
_cell.length_c   1.000
_cell.angle_alpha   90.00
_cell.angle_beta   90.00
_cell.angle_gamma   90.00
#
_symmetry.space_group_name_H-M   'P 1'
#
loop_
_entity.id
_entity.type
_entity.pdbx_description
1 polymer ?
#
loop_
_entity_poly.entity_id
_entity_poly.type
_entity_poly.pdbx_seq_one_letter_code
_entity_poly.pdbx_strand_id
1 'polypeptide(L)'
;TCDNGISAGQPIQTAKELGMTVVLTDHHEVPMKDGEELLPSADVIVDPKQSVDNYPYSQLCGAGIAYKLIYELYHRAGKKGCDRELLPFAAMATVCDVVPLYGENRSIVRRGLAGIHQTGNIGLNALIKHLDFHKEIRAMDLGFRIGPCINAPGRLRDATESLELFMETDAECAAQRAARIVETNEERKERTRSMTKQAAEEVQKQPLPPVLVVYLQECHESVAGIVAGNLREQFYRPVYVITDSGDHLKGSGRSIPGYHMQQELQACQKYLTEFGGHAAAAGFSLRREQLEELKSALLAHCSLTQEQLIEKVTYDREVALAEMDTTLVTQLSWMEPTGEQNAPAVFAKRDAQIAQIRMCGADMHIAQVRFVENGKIYQAVDFSGEECIGNAVRDRYGEQVWERLKQGERGEYTVDILFSVSINERYGSLQLQLIDCQ
;
A
#
# COMPACT_ATOMS: atom_id res chain seq x y z
N THR A 1 -20.04 8.33 14.95
CA THR A 1 -18.74 8.40 14.28
C THR A 1 -18.60 7.20 13.34
N CYS A 2 -17.68 7.26 12.41
CA CYS A 2 -17.34 6.16 11.51
C CYS A 2 -15.83 6.19 11.30
N ASP A 3 -15.17 5.04 11.46
CA ASP A 3 -13.73 4.87 11.24
C ASP A 3 -12.85 5.72 12.18
N ASN A 4 -13.41 6.14 13.27
CA ASN A 4 -12.70 6.82 14.37
C ASN A 4 -13.58 6.90 15.61
N GLY A 5 -12.93 7.20 16.75
CA GLY A 5 -13.63 7.53 17.99
C GLY A 5 -13.22 6.67 19.17
N ILE A 6 -12.69 5.47 18.96
CA ILE A 6 -12.34 4.56 20.06
C ILE A 6 -11.28 5.17 21.01
N SER A 7 -10.39 6.00 20.47
CA SER A 7 -9.39 6.75 21.24
C SER A 7 -9.78 8.20 21.56
N ALA A 8 -10.96 8.67 21.11
CA ALA A 8 -11.40 10.07 21.22
C ALA A 8 -12.19 10.36 22.50
N GLY A 9 -11.66 9.96 23.68
CA GLY A 9 -12.36 10.08 24.96
C GLY A 9 -12.83 11.50 25.26
N GLN A 10 -11.96 12.51 25.17
CA GLN A 10 -12.30 13.90 25.49
C GLN A 10 -13.33 14.51 24.50
N PRO A 11 -13.20 14.40 23.16
CA PRO A 11 -14.23 14.88 22.22
C PRO A 11 -15.60 14.24 22.45
N ILE A 12 -15.65 12.93 22.74
CA ILE A 12 -16.91 12.22 23.03
C ILE A 12 -17.51 12.70 24.33
N GLN A 13 -16.70 12.90 25.38
CA GLN A 13 -17.17 13.46 26.65
C GLN A 13 -17.79 14.84 26.44
N THR A 14 -17.13 15.71 25.65
CA THR A 14 -17.70 17.05 25.32
C THR A 14 -19.02 16.92 24.56
N ALA A 15 -19.15 16.00 23.60
CA ALA A 15 -20.40 15.76 22.90
C ALA A 15 -21.53 15.32 23.86
N LYS A 16 -21.22 14.45 24.81
CA LYS A 16 -22.14 13.99 25.84
C LYS A 16 -22.62 15.16 26.76
N GLU A 17 -21.69 16.03 27.18
CA GLU A 17 -21.98 17.22 27.98
C GLU A 17 -22.90 18.21 27.24
N LEU A 18 -22.79 18.26 25.92
CA LEU A 18 -23.70 19.03 25.04
C LEU A 18 -25.05 18.33 24.78
N GLY A 19 -25.31 17.18 25.42
CA GLY A 19 -26.57 16.44 25.32
C GLY A 19 -26.69 15.59 24.04
N MET A 20 -25.61 15.30 23.33
CA MET A 20 -25.65 14.47 22.14
C MET A 20 -25.71 12.98 22.50
N THR A 21 -26.45 12.19 21.71
CA THR A 21 -26.35 10.74 21.71
C THR A 21 -25.23 10.35 20.76
N VAL A 22 -24.23 9.60 21.26
CA VAL A 22 -23.05 9.21 20.50
C VAL A 22 -23.08 7.71 20.20
N VAL A 23 -23.18 7.36 18.92
CA VAL A 23 -22.99 6.01 18.40
C VAL A 23 -21.61 5.99 17.71
N LEU A 24 -20.71 5.21 18.25
CA LEU A 24 -19.36 5.07 17.76
C LEU A 24 -19.24 3.78 16.95
N THR A 25 -18.75 3.86 15.70
CA THR A 25 -18.34 2.72 14.90
C THR A 25 -16.88 2.87 14.53
N ASP A 26 -16.03 1.92 14.93
CA ASP A 26 -14.58 1.97 14.74
C ASP A 26 -14.01 0.57 14.58
N HIS A 27 -12.76 0.47 14.19
CA HIS A 27 -12.02 -0.78 14.00
C HIS A 27 -10.57 -0.68 14.48
N HIS A 28 -10.17 0.45 15.02
CA HIS A 28 -8.83 0.67 15.55
C HIS A 28 -8.63 -0.11 16.85
N GLU A 29 -7.35 -0.32 17.22
CA GLU A 29 -7.02 -0.97 18.49
C GLU A 29 -7.58 -0.16 19.67
N VAL A 30 -8.21 -0.87 20.60
CA VAL A 30 -8.74 -0.26 21.82
C VAL A 30 -7.58 0.20 22.70
N PRO A 31 -7.49 1.48 23.09
CA PRO A 31 -6.43 1.93 23.98
C PRO A 31 -6.44 1.20 25.33
N MET A 32 -5.27 0.83 25.82
CA MET A 32 -5.09 0.13 27.09
C MET A 32 -4.45 1.06 28.13
N LYS A 33 -4.92 0.99 29.37
CA LYS A 33 -4.29 1.63 30.52
C LYS A 33 -4.30 0.68 31.70
N ASP A 34 -3.16 0.45 32.27
CA ASP A 34 -2.95 -0.43 33.45
C ASP A 34 -3.53 -1.86 33.27
N GLY A 35 -3.60 -2.33 32.02
CA GLY A 35 -4.14 -3.65 31.65
C GLY A 35 -5.66 -3.68 31.42
N GLU A 36 -6.35 -2.53 31.50
CA GLU A 36 -7.78 -2.39 31.22
C GLU A 36 -8.00 -1.58 29.95
N GLU A 37 -9.09 -1.88 29.24
CA GLU A 37 -9.53 -1.12 28.06
C GLU A 37 -10.00 0.26 28.45
N LEU A 38 -9.46 1.29 27.79
CA LEU A 38 -9.85 2.68 27.97
C LEU A 38 -10.91 3.06 26.92
N LEU A 39 -12.17 2.73 27.22
CA LEU A 39 -13.29 3.03 26.33
C LEU A 39 -13.81 4.46 26.52
N PRO A 40 -14.18 5.18 25.44
CA PRO A 40 -14.83 6.47 25.53
C PRO A 40 -16.28 6.35 26.06
N SER A 41 -16.83 7.44 26.61
CA SER A 41 -18.17 7.50 27.19
C SER A 41 -19.32 7.59 26.16
N ALA A 42 -19.19 6.93 25.01
CA ALA A 42 -20.25 6.87 24.01
C ALA A 42 -21.46 6.06 24.50
N ASP A 43 -22.66 6.34 23.96
CA ASP A 43 -23.86 5.56 24.29
C ASP A 43 -23.83 4.14 23.75
N VAL A 44 -23.24 3.98 22.58
CA VAL A 44 -23.02 2.67 21.91
C VAL A 44 -21.66 2.67 21.26
N ILE A 45 -20.91 1.59 21.45
CA ILE A 45 -19.63 1.34 20.78
C ILE A 45 -19.78 0.06 19.96
N VAL A 46 -19.50 0.15 18.66
CA VAL A 46 -19.44 -0.97 17.73
C VAL A 46 -18.02 -1.05 17.20
N ASP A 47 -17.22 -1.84 17.86
CA ASP A 47 -15.85 -2.11 17.48
C ASP A 47 -15.54 -3.58 17.81
N PRO A 48 -15.25 -4.42 16.79
CA PRO A 48 -15.04 -5.84 16.98
C PRO A 48 -13.71 -6.19 17.67
N LYS A 49 -12.89 -5.19 18.01
CA LYS A 49 -11.63 -5.37 18.77
C LYS A 49 -11.79 -5.18 20.28
N GLN A 50 -12.99 -4.83 20.76
CA GLN A 50 -13.25 -4.82 22.19
C GLN A 50 -13.15 -6.24 22.76
N SER A 51 -12.59 -6.42 23.95
CA SER A 51 -12.46 -7.71 24.61
C SER A 51 -13.80 -8.41 24.91
N VAL A 52 -14.86 -7.63 25.05
CA VAL A 52 -16.24 -8.12 25.31
C VAL A 52 -17.01 -8.47 24.03
N ASP A 53 -16.49 -8.11 22.85
CA ASP A 53 -17.15 -8.38 21.59
C ASP A 53 -17.00 -9.86 21.20
N ASN A 54 -18.09 -10.47 20.77
CA ASN A 54 -18.12 -11.87 20.35
C ASN A 54 -18.25 -12.04 18.83
N TYR A 55 -18.08 -10.96 18.06
CA TYR A 55 -18.14 -11.06 16.63
C TYR A 55 -16.97 -11.94 16.10
N PRO A 56 -17.24 -12.94 15.25
CA PRO A 56 -16.24 -13.96 14.91
C PRO A 56 -15.10 -13.46 14.02
N TYR A 57 -15.16 -12.21 13.55
CA TYR A 57 -14.17 -11.63 12.63
C TYR A 57 -13.85 -10.16 12.97
N SER A 58 -12.77 -9.93 13.67
CA SER A 58 -12.37 -8.60 14.17
C SER A 58 -11.58 -7.74 13.18
N GLN A 59 -11.25 -8.24 11.98
CA GLN A 59 -10.36 -7.60 11.02
C GLN A 59 -11.09 -6.74 9.96
N LEU A 60 -12.32 -6.31 10.23
CA LEU A 60 -13.05 -5.40 9.34
C LEU A 60 -12.43 -4.01 9.37
N CYS A 61 -12.43 -3.28 8.24
CA CYS A 61 -12.17 -1.84 8.23
C CYS A 61 -13.41 -1.06 8.68
N GLY A 62 -13.24 0.23 9.01
CA GLY A 62 -14.35 1.08 9.49
C GLY A 62 -15.53 1.15 8.53
N ALA A 63 -15.29 1.25 7.24
CA ALA A 63 -16.36 1.21 6.23
C ALA A 63 -17.03 -0.17 6.13
N GLY A 64 -16.31 -1.27 6.40
CA GLY A 64 -16.87 -2.61 6.51
C GLY A 64 -17.86 -2.72 7.66
N ILE A 65 -17.52 -2.16 8.82
CA ILE A 65 -18.40 -2.10 9.99
C ILE A 65 -19.64 -1.23 9.68
N ALA A 66 -19.43 -0.05 9.09
CA ALA A 66 -20.54 0.82 8.68
C ALA A 66 -21.48 0.12 7.69
N TYR A 67 -20.92 -0.60 6.70
CA TYR A 67 -21.71 -1.38 5.76
C TYR A 67 -22.58 -2.43 6.49
N LYS A 68 -22.04 -3.15 7.45
CA LYS A 68 -22.80 -4.17 8.21
C LYS A 68 -23.90 -3.54 9.05
N LEU A 69 -23.63 -2.41 9.69
CA LEU A 69 -24.66 -1.67 10.45
C LEU A 69 -25.81 -1.24 9.53
N ILE A 70 -25.49 -0.65 8.37
CA ILE A 70 -26.51 -0.19 7.42
C ILE A 70 -27.24 -1.39 6.80
N TYR A 71 -26.54 -2.48 6.51
CA TYR A 71 -27.16 -3.72 6.01
C TYR A 71 -28.25 -4.22 6.98
N GLU A 72 -27.94 -4.28 8.28
CA GLU A 72 -28.90 -4.69 9.31
C GLU A 72 -30.08 -3.71 9.44
N LEU A 73 -29.84 -2.38 9.32
CA LEU A 73 -30.89 -1.38 9.29
C LEU A 73 -31.83 -1.55 8.09
N TYR A 74 -31.28 -1.84 6.90
CA TYR A 74 -32.08 -2.14 5.70
C TYR A 74 -32.93 -3.40 5.91
N HIS A 75 -32.32 -4.46 6.47
CA HIS A 75 -33.00 -5.70 6.76
C HIS A 75 -34.19 -5.47 7.73
N ARG A 76 -33.99 -4.79 8.83
CA ARG A 76 -35.05 -4.46 9.82
C ARG A 76 -36.14 -3.55 9.22
N ALA A 77 -35.75 -2.67 8.31
CA ALA A 77 -36.71 -1.80 7.62
C ALA A 77 -37.44 -2.49 6.45
N GLY A 78 -37.15 -3.76 6.17
CA GLY A 78 -37.69 -4.49 5.01
C GLY A 78 -37.26 -3.95 3.66
N LYS A 79 -36.17 -3.16 3.62
CA LYS A 79 -35.59 -2.61 2.40
C LYS A 79 -34.60 -3.58 1.75
N LYS A 80 -34.44 -3.48 0.43
CA LYS A 80 -33.50 -4.26 -0.37
C LYS A 80 -32.52 -3.32 -1.08
N GLY A 81 -31.40 -3.85 -1.60
CA GLY A 81 -30.47 -3.10 -2.45
C GLY A 81 -29.23 -2.57 -1.74
N CYS A 82 -29.12 -2.75 -0.41
CA CYS A 82 -27.97 -2.30 0.37
C CYS A 82 -26.64 -2.80 -0.22
N ASP A 83 -26.56 -4.08 -0.61
CA ASP A 83 -25.36 -4.67 -1.20
C ASP A 83 -24.95 -3.97 -2.49
N ARG A 84 -25.93 -3.70 -3.38
CA ARG A 84 -25.68 -3.03 -4.65
C ARG A 84 -25.15 -1.60 -4.47
N GLU A 85 -25.68 -0.91 -3.49
CA GLU A 85 -25.35 0.50 -3.24
C GLU A 85 -24.03 0.66 -2.47
N LEU A 86 -23.77 -0.16 -1.47
CA LEU A 86 -22.73 0.10 -0.48
C LEU A 86 -21.55 -0.91 -0.51
N LEU A 87 -21.79 -2.13 -0.98
CA LEU A 87 -20.74 -3.16 -0.98
C LEU A 87 -19.50 -2.79 -1.82
N PRO A 88 -19.61 -2.09 -2.98
CA PRO A 88 -18.44 -1.58 -3.69
C PRO A 88 -17.58 -0.63 -2.85
N PHE A 89 -18.20 0.23 -2.04
CA PHE A 89 -17.48 1.15 -1.14
C PHE A 89 -16.78 0.40 0.00
N ALA A 90 -17.47 -0.55 0.63
CA ALA A 90 -16.86 -1.41 1.64
C ALA A 90 -15.67 -2.19 1.08
N ALA A 91 -15.77 -2.69 -0.16
CA ALA A 91 -14.67 -3.38 -0.84
C ALA A 91 -13.48 -2.46 -1.12
N MET A 92 -13.73 -1.24 -1.61
CA MET A 92 -12.68 -0.25 -1.84
C MET A 92 -11.96 0.10 -0.53
N ALA A 93 -12.72 0.41 0.52
CA ALA A 93 -12.14 0.74 1.82
C ALA A 93 -11.35 -0.44 2.40
N THR A 94 -11.88 -1.67 2.34
CA THR A 94 -11.18 -2.88 2.80
C THR A 94 -9.79 -3.02 2.17
N VAL A 95 -9.67 -2.77 0.87
CA VAL A 95 -8.38 -2.85 0.17
C VAL A 95 -7.50 -1.64 0.50
N CYS A 96 -8.07 -0.42 0.53
CA CYS A 96 -7.30 0.81 0.73
C CYS A 96 -6.78 0.97 2.16
N ASP A 97 -7.49 0.41 3.14
CA ASP A 97 -7.10 0.38 4.55
C ASP A 97 -6.10 -0.74 4.87
N VAL A 98 -5.75 -1.55 3.87
CA VAL A 98 -4.75 -2.62 3.96
C VAL A 98 -5.07 -3.64 5.07
N VAL A 99 -6.36 -3.92 5.29
CA VAL A 99 -6.77 -4.98 6.22
C VAL A 99 -6.68 -6.36 5.57
N PRO A 100 -6.51 -7.45 6.37
CA PRO A 100 -6.31 -8.80 5.84
C PRO A 100 -7.38 -9.27 4.85
N LEU A 101 -6.98 -9.75 3.67
CA LEU A 101 -7.89 -10.26 2.63
C LEU A 101 -8.18 -11.75 2.77
N TYR A 102 -8.53 -12.20 3.96
CA TYR A 102 -9.10 -13.54 4.20
C TYR A 102 -10.48 -13.43 4.88
N GLY A 103 -11.15 -14.55 5.09
CA GLY A 103 -12.42 -14.60 5.80
C GLY A 103 -13.48 -13.66 5.19
N GLU A 104 -14.05 -12.81 6.02
CA GLU A 104 -15.13 -11.91 5.61
C GLU A 104 -14.66 -10.80 4.68
N ASN A 105 -13.51 -10.20 4.92
CA ASN A 105 -12.93 -9.17 4.07
C ASN A 105 -12.76 -9.64 2.63
N ARG A 106 -12.26 -10.87 2.44
CA ARG A 106 -12.15 -11.45 1.10
C ARG A 106 -13.51 -11.58 0.42
N SER A 107 -14.54 -11.97 1.16
CA SER A 107 -15.90 -12.08 0.65
C SER A 107 -16.48 -10.71 0.27
N ILE A 108 -16.26 -9.68 1.10
CA ILE A 108 -16.66 -8.30 0.83
C ILE A 108 -15.99 -7.80 -0.45
N VAL A 109 -14.67 -7.95 -0.57
CA VAL A 109 -13.91 -7.46 -1.74
C VAL A 109 -14.33 -8.20 -3.01
N ARG A 110 -14.44 -9.54 -2.97
CA ARG A 110 -14.87 -10.35 -4.12
C ARG A 110 -16.26 -9.95 -4.63
N ARG A 111 -17.22 -9.81 -3.73
CA ARG A 111 -18.60 -9.41 -4.09
C ARG A 111 -18.70 -7.95 -4.51
N GLY A 112 -17.97 -7.06 -3.84
CA GLY A 112 -17.94 -5.64 -4.18
C GLY A 112 -17.33 -5.38 -5.55
N LEU A 113 -16.24 -6.06 -5.90
CA LEU A 113 -15.63 -5.99 -7.23
C LEU A 113 -16.60 -6.50 -8.32
N ALA A 114 -17.28 -7.62 -8.09
CA ALA A 114 -18.27 -8.14 -9.03
C ALA A 114 -19.45 -7.17 -9.27
N GLY A 115 -19.77 -6.33 -8.28
CA GLY A 115 -20.85 -5.34 -8.36
C GLY A 115 -20.42 -3.93 -8.73
N ILE A 116 -19.12 -3.65 -8.84
CA ILE A 116 -18.60 -2.27 -8.93
C ILE A 116 -19.12 -1.48 -10.15
N HIS A 117 -19.29 -2.13 -11.30
CA HIS A 117 -19.86 -1.53 -12.52
C HIS A 117 -21.39 -1.44 -12.50
N GLN A 118 -22.05 -2.03 -11.50
CA GLN A 118 -23.50 -2.05 -11.35
C GLN A 118 -23.99 -1.10 -10.25
N THR A 119 -23.08 -0.37 -9.61
CA THR A 119 -23.43 0.62 -8.60
C THR A 119 -24.31 1.72 -9.20
N GLY A 120 -25.31 2.17 -8.44
CA GLY A 120 -26.11 3.34 -8.77
C GLY A 120 -25.41 4.67 -8.50
N ASN A 121 -24.20 4.64 -7.91
CA ASN A 121 -23.48 5.85 -7.53
C ASN A 121 -22.87 6.55 -8.75
N ILE A 122 -23.35 7.74 -9.05
CA ILE A 122 -22.96 8.53 -10.23
C ILE A 122 -21.50 8.96 -10.12
N GLY A 123 -21.06 9.38 -8.93
CA GLY A 123 -19.69 9.83 -8.70
C GLY A 123 -18.67 8.70 -8.87
N LEU A 124 -18.92 7.51 -8.32
CA LEU A 124 -18.03 6.36 -8.48
C LEU A 124 -17.94 5.95 -9.97
N ASN A 125 -19.06 5.92 -10.66
CA ASN A 125 -19.10 5.62 -12.10
C ASN A 125 -18.32 6.65 -12.91
N ALA A 126 -18.42 7.95 -12.58
CA ALA A 126 -17.65 9.01 -13.22
C ALA A 126 -16.14 8.84 -12.99
N LEU A 127 -15.72 8.50 -11.78
CA LEU A 127 -14.31 8.25 -11.46
C LEU A 127 -13.76 7.04 -12.21
N ILE A 128 -14.49 5.91 -12.21
CA ILE A 128 -14.11 4.69 -12.95
C ILE A 128 -13.98 4.98 -14.45
N LYS A 129 -14.94 5.72 -15.02
CA LYS A 129 -14.91 6.13 -16.42
C LYS A 129 -13.70 7.01 -16.75
N HIS A 130 -13.37 7.96 -15.87
CA HIS A 130 -12.25 8.88 -16.08
C HIS A 130 -10.89 8.18 -15.97
N LEU A 131 -10.78 7.16 -15.12
CA LEU A 131 -9.59 6.33 -14.99
C LEU A 131 -9.38 5.33 -16.14
N ASP A 132 -10.34 5.22 -17.04
CA ASP A 132 -10.28 4.48 -18.30
C ASP A 132 -9.80 3.02 -18.10
N PHE A 133 -10.60 2.26 -17.34
CA PHE A 133 -10.34 0.84 -17.18
C PHE A 133 -10.80 0.07 -18.41
N HIS A 134 -9.84 -0.50 -19.14
CA HIS A 134 -10.14 -1.35 -20.32
C HIS A 134 -10.50 -2.79 -19.94
N LYS A 135 -10.44 -3.16 -18.66
CA LYS A 135 -10.57 -4.52 -18.12
C LYS A 135 -11.40 -4.53 -16.85
N GLU A 136 -11.70 -5.74 -16.36
CA GLU A 136 -12.27 -5.91 -15.04
C GLU A 136 -11.37 -5.27 -13.98
N ILE A 137 -12.00 -4.53 -13.06
CA ILE A 137 -11.31 -3.90 -11.93
C ILE A 137 -10.97 -4.99 -10.93
N ARG A 138 -9.70 -5.07 -10.54
CA ARG A 138 -9.17 -6.01 -9.55
C ARG A 138 -8.87 -5.31 -8.23
N ALA A 139 -8.57 -6.09 -7.18
CA ALA A 139 -8.21 -5.53 -5.89
C ALA A 139 -7.02 -4.57 -5.97
N MET A 140 -6.00 -4.90 -6.75
CA MET A 140 -4.87 -4.00 -6.97
C MET A 140 -5.26 -2.65 -7.60
N ASP A 141 -6.28 -2.62 -8.46
CA ASP A 141 -6.77 -1.36 -9.04
C ASP A 141 -7.46 -0.49 -7.99
N LEU A 142 -8.14 -1.11 -7.01
CA LEU A 142 -8.70 -0.39 -5.87
C LEU A 142 -7.57 0.26 -5.05
N GLY A 143 -6.52 -0.51 -4.71
CA GLY A 143 -5.42 -0.05 -3.87
C GLY A 143 -4.47 0.95 -4.55
N PHE A 144 -4.20 0.80 -5.86
CA PHE A 144 -3.16 1.57 -6.56
C PHE A 144 -3.68 2.60 -7.56
N ARG A 145 -4.96 2.56 -7.94
CA ARG A 145 -5.53 3.50 -8.91
C ARG A 145 -6.71 4.28 -8.34
N ILE A 146 -7.75 3.62 -7.86
CA ILE A 146 -8.97 4.27 -7.38
C ILE A 146 -8.74 4.90 -6.00
N GLY A 147 -8.27 4.14 -5.03
CA GLY A 147 -8.03 4.62 -3.67
C GLY A 147 -7.08 5.83 -3.58
N PRO A 148 -5.93 5.80 -4.26
CA PRO A 148 -5.05 6.97 -4.30
C PRO A 148 -5.70 8.23 -4.87
N CYS A 149 -6.62 8.13 -5.84
CA CYS A 149 -7.40 9.28 -6.32
C CYS A 149 -8.33 9.82 -5.24
N ILE A 150 -9.08 8.93 -4.56
CA ILE A 150 -9.99 9.30 -3.49
C ILE A 150 -9.25 9.97 -2.32
N ASN A 151 -8.05 9.50 -2.00
CA ASN A 151 -7.24 10.01 -0.89
C ASN A 151 -6.46 11.31 -1.23
N ALA A 152 -6.25 11.61 -2.50
CA ALA A 152 -5.39 12.73 -2.92
C ALA A 152 -5.91 14.11 -2.47
N PRO A 153 -7.22 14.45 -2.56
CA PRO A 153 -7.72 15.72 -2.06
C PRO A 153 -7.42 15.92 -0.58
N GLY A 154 -7.69 14.93 0.27
CA GLY A 154 -7.42 15.00 1.71
C GLY A 154 -5.94 15.15 2.07
N ARG A 155 -5.03 14.83 1.14
CA ARG A 155 -3.59 15.04 1.34
C ARG A 155 -3.13 16.43 0.91
N LEU A 156 -3.65 16.96 -0.18
CA LEU A 156 -3.15 18.21 -0.77
C LEU A 156 -4.09 19.40 -0.57
N ARG A 157 -5.36 19.16 -0.28
CA ARG A 157 -6.43 20.18 -0.20
C ARG A 157 -7.44 19.83 0.91
N ASP A 158 -8.63 19.36 0.53
CA ASP A 158 -9.73 19.02 1.44
C ASP A 158 -10.36 17.67 1.05
N ALA A 159 -10.44 16.74 1.99
CA ALA A 159 -11.06 15.42 1.80
C ALA A 159 -12.57 15.52 1.41
N THR A 160 -13.22 16.64 1.70
CA THR A 160 -14.62 16.91 1.35
C THR A 160 -14.86 16.79 -0.16
N GLU A 161 -13.87 17.10 -1.01
CA GLU A 161 -14.00 16.96 -2.47
C GLU A 161 -14.36 15.53 -2.90
N SER A 162 -13.76 14.54 -2.24
CA SER A 162 -14.04 13.11 -2.53
C SER A 162 -15.41 12.69 -1.99
N LEU A 163 -15.82 13.19 -0.85
CA LEU A 163 -17.17 12.95 -0.31
C LEU A 163 -18.22 13.55 -1.24
N GLU A 164 -18.03 14.79 -1.68
CA GLU A 164 -18.94 15.49 -2.59
C GLU A 164 -19.07 14.76 -3.93
N LEU A 165 -17.99 14.14 -4.44
CA LEU A 165 -18.07 13.28 -5.65
C LEU A 165 -19.06 12.14 -5.43
N PHE A 166 -18.98 11.44 -4.30
CA PHE A 166 -19.84 10.28 -4.05
C PHE A 166 -21.28 10.66 -3.67
N MET A 167 -21.50 11.89 -3.21
CA MET A 167 -22.84 12.45 -2.92
C MET A 167 -23.47 13.13 -4.14
N GLU A 168 -22.74 13.28 -5.24
CA GLU A 168 -23.22 13.98 -6.43
C GLU A 168 -24.33 13.21 -7.15
N THR A 169 -25.36 13.94 -7.56
CA THR A 169 -26.52 13.38 -8.26
C THR A 169 -26.61 13.80 -9.74
N ASP A 170 -25.86 14.81 -10.13
CA ASP A 170 -25.74 15.27 -11.51
C ASP A 170 -24.52 14.64 -12.20
N ALA A 171 -24.72 14.05 -13.38
CA ALA A 171 -23.68 13.32 -14.09
C ALA A 171 -22.58 14.22 -14.66
N GLU A 172 -22.92 15.47 -15.05
CA GLU A 172 -21.93 16.40 -15.60
C GLU A 172 -21.06 16.97 -14.45
N CYS A 173 -21.67 17.34 -13.35
CA CYS A 173 -20.97 17.77 -12.14
C CYS A 173 -20.07 16.65 -11.60
N ALA A 174 -20.54 15.40 -11.57
CA ALA A 174 -19.74 14.25 -11.16
C ALA A 174 -18.53 14.02 -12.08
N ALA A 175 -18.69 14.16 -13.40
CA ALA A 175 -17.57 14.05 -14.33
C ALA A 175 -16.51 15.13 -14.11
N GLN A 176 -16.93 16.38 -13.87
CA GLN A 176 -16.01 17.49 -13.57
C GLN A 176 -15.28 17.29 -12.24
N ARG A 177 -15.97 16.78 -11.18
CA ARG A 177 -15.35 16.46 -9.89
C ARG A 177 -14.35 15.31 -10.03
N ALA A 178 -14.71 14.24 -10.74
CA ALA A 178 -13.84 13.11 -10.98
C ALA A 178 -12.55 13.53 -11.71
N ALA A 179 -12.65 14.39 -12.73
CA ALA A 179 -11.50 14.94 -13.43
C ALA A 179 -10.56 15.69 -12.49
N ARG A 180 -11.09 16.57 -11.63
CA ARG A 180 -10.28 17.33 -10.66
C ARG A 180 -9.58 16.42 -9.64
N ILE A 181 -10.26 15.40 -9.16
CA ILE A 181 -9.70 14.43 -8.20
C ILE A 181 -8.54 13.66 -8.85
N VAL A 182 -8.68 13.25 -10.11
CA VAL A 182 -7.60 12.57 -10.84
C VAL A 182 -6.42 13.51 -11.07
N GLU A 183 -6.67 14.77 -11.46
CA GLU A 183 -5.62 15.79 -11.60
C GLU A 183 -4.88 16.04 -10.28
N THR A 184 -5.61 16.15 -9.16
CA THR A 184 -5.01 16.29 -7.81
C THR A 184 -4.14 15.07 -7.46
N ASN A 185 -4.54 13.88 -7.87
CA ASN A 185 -3.73 12.68 -7.66
C ASN A 185 -2.45 12.67 -8.52
N GLU A 186 -2.51 13.13 -9.77
CA GLU A 186 -1.30 13.29 -10.59
C GLU A 186 -0.35 14.34 -9.99
N GLU A 187 -0.87 15.45 -9.49
CA GLU A 187 -0.07 16.46 -8.75
C GLU A 187 0.62 15.83 -7.52
N ARG A 188 -0.13 15.03 -6.74
CA ARG A 188 0.43 14.30 -5.58
C ARG A 188 1.53 13.33 -6.00
N LYS A 189 1.33 12.57 -7.08
CA LYS A 189 2.33 11.62 -7.60
C LYS A 189 3.61 12.33 -8.01
N GLU A 190 3.51 13.44 -8.74
CA GLU A 190 4.67 14.20 -9.19
C GLU A 190 5.44 14.80 -8.01
N ARG A 191 4.74 15.40 -7.03
CA ARG A 191 5.36 15.89 -5.79
C ARG A 191 6.07 14.75 -5.04
N THR A 192 5.41 13.60 -4.89
CA THR A 192 6.01 12.44 -4.22
C THR A 192 7.25 11.95 -4.96
N ARG A 193 7.18 11.82 -6.29
CA ARG A 193 8.30 11.38 -7.13
C ARG A 193 9.51 12.33 -7.02
N SER A 194 9.26 13.62 -7.12
CA SER A 194 10.30 14.65 -6.99
C SER A 194 10.98 14.58 -5.62
N MET A 195 10.19 14.52 -4.54
CA MET A 195 10.71 14.46 -3.17
C MET A 195 11.45 13.13 -2.89
N THR A 196 10.94 12.02 -3.38
CA THR A 196 11.63 10.71 -3.24
C THR A 196 12.98 10.73 -3.96
N LYS A 197 13.03 11.27 -5.17
CA LYS A 197 14.29 11.38 -5.93
C LYS A 197 15.30 12.25 -5.20
N GLN A 198 14.90 13.43 -4.74
CA GLN A 198 15.78 14.34 -3.97
C GLN A 198 16.31 13.66 -2.70
N ALA A 199 15.44 12.95 -1.96
CA ALA A 199 15.82 12.24 -0.76
C ALA A 199 16.78 11.07 -1.05
N ALA A 200 16.54 10.31 -2.11
CA ALA A 200 17.41 9.20 -2.52
C ALA A 200 18.81 9.70 -2.92
N GLU A 201 18.88 10.77 -3.69
CA GLU A 201 20.14 11.42 -4.06
C GLU A 201 20.93 11.90 -2.82
N GLU A 202 20.23 12.39 -1.77
CA GLU A 202 20.88 12.81 -0.53
C GLU A 202 21.41 11.60 0.25
N VAL A 203 20.61 10.54 0.37
CA VAL A 203 21.01 9.29 1.05
C VAL A 203 22.23 8.66 0.38
N GLN A 204 22.32 8.67 -0.94
CA GLN A 204 23.41 8.05 -1.70
C GLN A 204 24.75 8.80 -1.63
N LYS A 205 24.78 10.02 -1.13
CA LYS A 205 26.04 10.78 -0.96
C LYS A 205 26.96 10.22 0.14
N GLN A 206 26.45 9.37 1.00
CA GLN A 206 27.16 8.81 2.16
C GLN A 206 26.99 7.29 2.24
N PRO A 207 27.84 6.58 2.95
CA PRO A 207 27.59 5.17 3.27
C PRO A 207 26.22 5.00 3.92
N LEU A 208 25.46 4.01 3.46
CA LEU A 208 24.09 3.76 3.89
C LEU A 208 24.03 3.42 5.40
N PRO A 209 23.42 4.27 6.24
CA PRO A 209 23.29 4.00 7.67
C PRO A 209 22.20 2.95 7.95
N PRO A 210 22.16 2.34 9.14
CA PRO A 210 21.13 1.35 9.49
C PRO A 210 19.72 1.94 9.61
N VAL A 211 19.59 3.26 9.84
CA VAL A 211 18.33 4.01 9.87
C VAL A 211 18.48 5.26 9.04
N LEU A 212 17.53 5.53 8.16
CA LEU A 212 17.52 6.76 7.37
C LEU A 212 16.70 7.84 8.06
N VAL A 213 17.31 8.99 8.31
CA VAL A 213 16.63 10.18 8.83
C VAL A 213 16.85 11.33 7.88
N VAL A 214 15.85 11.62 7.05
CA VAL A 214 15.94 12.58 5.94
C VAL A 214 15.10 13.80 6.26
N TYR A 215 15.71 14.99 6.17
CA TYR A 215 15.00 16.25 6.31
C TYR A 215 14.76 16.86 4.92
N LEU A 216 13.50 17.09 4.60
CA LEU A 216 13.03 17.65 3.33
C LEU A 216 12.18 18.90 3.60
N GLN A 217 12.81 20.06 3.59
CA GLN A 217 12.16 21.33 3.96
C GLN A 217 10.87 21.61 3.17
N GLU A 218 10.87 21.34 1.87
CA GLU A 218 9.76 21.66 0.96
C GLU A 218 8.75 20.50 0.80
N CYS A 219 8.96 19.37 1.49
CA CYS A 219 8.04 18.25 1.41
C CYS A 219 6.75 18.57 2.17
N HIS A 220 5.60 18.42 1.52
CA HIS A 220 4.33 18.57 2.21
C HIS A 220 4.14 17.43 3.24
N GLU A 221 3.74 17.76 4.47
CA GLU A 221 3.63 16.78 5.58
C GLU A 221 2.77 15.56 5.22
N SER A 222 1.71 15.75 4.43
CA SER A 222 0.80 14.65 4.03
C SER A 222 1.39 13.65 3.04
N VAL A 223 2.49 13.99 2.36
CA VAL A 223 3.20 13.07 1.46
C VAL A 223 4.50 12.52 2.05
N ALA A 224 4.97 13.07 3.17
CA ALA A 224 6.19 12.63 3.84
C ALA A 224 6.17 11.11 4.15
N GLY A 225 5.02 10.58 4.58
CA GLY A 225 4.85 9.16 4.84
C GLY A 225 4.90 8.27 3.59
N ILE A 226 4.54 8.80 2.41
CA ILE A 226 4.67 8.08 1.13
C ILE A 226 6.13 8.08 0.68
N VAL A 227 6.80 9.23 0.80
CA VAL A 227 8.24 9.34 0.53
C VAL A 227 9.03 8.39 1.42
N ALA A 228 8.70 8.32 2.73
CA ALA A 228 9.33 7.37 3.65
C ALA A 228 9.10 5.91 3.22
N GLY A 229 7.91 5.57 2.73
CA GLY A 229 7.60 4.25 2.18
C GLY A 229 8.46 3.91 0.97
N ASN A 230 8.54 4.81 -0.01
CA ASN A 230 9.34 4.62 -1.22
C ASN A 230 10.84 4.45 -0.90
N LEU A 231 11.38 5.26 0.01
CA LEU A 231 12.78 5.13 0.43
C LEU A 231 13.03 3.82 1.20
N ARG A 232 12.07 3.37 2.03
CA ARG A 232 12.14 2.07 2.69
C ARG A 232 12.22 0.93 1.68
N GLU A 233 11.40 0.97 0.64
CA GLU A 233 11.42 -0.02 -0.45
C GLU A 233 12.73 0.01 -1.21
N GLN A 234 13.23 1.20 -1.56
CA GLN A 234 14.44 1.36 -2.33
C GLN A 234 15.71 0.94 -1.56
N PHE A 235 15.80 1.23 -0.27
CA PHE A 235 17.03 1.03 0.51
C PHE A 235 16.94 -0.11 1.53
N TYR A 236 15.77 -0.68 1.73
CA TYR A 236 15.46 -1.66 2.79
C TYR A 236 16.01 -1.24 4.15
N ARG A 237 15.60 -0.05 4.62
CA ARG A 237 15.97 0.55 5.91
C ARG A 237 14.74 1.13 6.60
N PRO A 238 14.72 1.19 7.94
CA PRO A 238 13.78 2.09 8.61
C PRO A 238 14.04 3.51 8.16
N VAL A 239 12.98 4.24 7.82
CA VAL A 239 13.07 5.61 7.28
C VAL A 239 12.21 6.55 8.10
N TYR A 240 12.76 7.69 8.45
CA TYR A 240 12.07 8.86 8.97
C TYR A 240 12.23 10.02 7.99
N VAL A 241 11.14 10.51 7.44
CA VAL A 241 11.11 11.74 6.64
C VAL A 241 10.53 12.85 7.49
N ILE A 242 11.29 13.92 7.65
CA ILE A 242 10.97 15.09 8.48
C ILE A 242 10.83 16.30 7.58
N THR A 243 9.83 17.13 7.83
CA THR A 243 9.52 18.32 7.03
C THR A 243 9.07 19.48 7.90
N ASP A 244 9.05 20.68 7.31
CA ASP A 244 8.53 21.87 7.97
C ASP A 244 7.00 21.81 8.09
N SER A 245 6.49 22.28 9.23
CA SER A 245 5.07 22.43 9.51
C SER A 245 4.84 23.66 10.40
N GLY A 246 4.79 24.83 9.79
CA GLY A 246 4.69 26.11 10.51
C GLY A 246 5.95 26.40 11.34
N ASP A 247 5.79 26.53 12.67
CA ASP A 247 6.86 26.82 13.62
C ASP A 247 7.59 25.59 14.15
N HIS A 248 7.17 24.39 13.78
CA HIS A 248 7.73 23.12 14.20
C HIS A 248 8.03 22.20 13.01
N LEU A 249 8.61 21.05 13.30
CA LEU A 249 8.84 20.00 12.31
C LEU A 249 7.88 18.84 12.55
N LYS A 250 7.39 18.24 11.46
CA LYS A 250 6.66 16.97 11.49
C LYS A 250 7.44 15.88 10.80
N GLY A 251 7.33 14.67 11.32
CA GLY A 251 7.98 13.50 10.76
C GLY A 251 7.01 12.35 10.54
N SER A 252 7.30 11.57 9.52
CA SER A 252 6.62 10.30 9.26
C SER A 252 7.66 9.20 9.12
N GLY A 253 7.46 8.10 9.85
CA GLY A 253 8.34 6.93 9.81
C GLY A 253 7.71 5.74 9.11
N ARG A 254 8.55 4.93 8.44
CA ARG A 254 8.21 3.62 7.88
C ARG A 254 9.30 2.61 8.23
N SER A 255 8.89 1.44 8.67
CA SER A 255 9.79 0.42 9.21
C SER A 255 10.02 -0.77 8.27
N ILE A 256 11.04 -1.55 8.62
CA ILE A 256 11.28 -2.91 8.13
C ILE A 256 11.08 -3.90 9.28
N PRO A 257 10.92 -5.21 9.00
CA PRO A 257 10.87 -6.24 10.04
C PRO A 257 12.06 -6.17 11.00
N GLY A 258 11.77 -6.29 12.29
CA GLY A 258 12.79 -6.21 13.35
C GLY A 258 13.05 -4.82 13.93
N TYR A 259 12.44 -3.76 13.38
CA TYR A 259 12.54 -2.41 13.91
C TYR A 259 11.15 -1.86 14.28
N HIS A 260 10.94 -1.50 15.53
CA HIS A 260 9.63 -1.08 16.05
C HIS A 260 9.55 0.44 16.17
N MET A 261 8.96 1.12 15.16
CA MET A 261 8.92 2.59 15.09
C MET A 261 8.47 3.28 16.37
N GLN A 262 7.35 2.83 16.96
CA GLN A 262 6.80 3.47 18.15
C GLN A 262 7.76 3.34 19.35
N GLN A 263 8.38 2.18 19.54
CA GLN A 263 9.33 1.96 20.67
C GLN A 263 10.59 2.81 20.51
N GLU A 264 11.09 2.95 19.29
CA GLU A 264 12.24 3.80 19.00
C GLU A 264 11.95 5.28 19.24
N LEU A 265 10.76 5.76 18.86
CA LEU A 265 10.31 7.12 19.16
C LEU A 265 10.08 7.30 20.66
N GLN A 266 9.55 6.31 21.35
CA GLN A 266 9.40 6.32 22.82
C GLN A 266 10.76 6.46 23.52
N ALA A 267 11.78 5.75 23.06
CA ALA A 267 13.14 5.88 23.59
C ALA A 267 13.73 7.28 23.33
N CYS A 268 13.29 7.94 22.26
CA CYS A 268 13.70 9.28 21.87
C CYS A 268 12.72 10.39 22.32
N GLN A 269 11.72 10.11 23.16
CA GLN A 269 10.61 11.01 23.52
C GLN A 269 11.05 12.40 24.01
N LYS A 270 12.21 12.52 24.66
CA LYS A 270 12.73 13.80 25.15
C LYS A 270 13.04 14.84 24.06
N TYR A 271 13.15 14.39 22.79
CA TYR A 271 13.36 15.25 21.63
C TYR A 271 12.08 15.54 20.87
N LEU A 272 10.95 14.96 21.28
CA LEU A 272 9.67 15.03 20.58
C LEU A 272 8.67 15.88 21.38
N THR A 273 7.79 16.57 20.69
CA THR A 273 6.63 17.26 21.30
C THR A 273 5.40 16.34 21.30
N GLU A 274 5.23 15.57 20.24
CA GLU A 274 4.15 14.59 20.08
C GLU A 274 4.67 13.41 19.25
N PHE A 275 4.18 12.23 19.52
CA PHE A 275 4.41 11.07 18.66
C PHE A 275 3.33 10.00 18.86
N GLY A 276 3.13 9.18 17.84
CA GLY A 276 2.18 8.07 17.87
C GLY A 276 2.38 7.16 16.67
N GLY A 277 1.82 5.95 16.76
CA GLY A 277 1.91 4.98 15.68
C GLY A 277 2.01 3.56 16.18
N HIS A 278 2.51 2.69 15.32
CA HIS A 278 2.64 1.25 15.54
C HIS A 278 4.06 0.78 15.16
N ALA A 279 4.27 -0.53 15.16
CA ALA A 279 5.57 -1.11 14.79
C ALA A 279 6.02 -0.70 13.38
N ALA A 280 5.12 -0.72 12.40
CA ALA A 280 5.46 -0.51 10.98
C ALA A 280 5.49 0.97 10.54
N ALA A 281 4.76 1.85 11.23
CA ALA A 281 4.64 3.26 10.85
C ALA A 281 4.37 4.14 12.08
N ALA A 282 4.92 5.34 12.06
CA ALA A 282 4.68 6.33 13.13
C ALA A 282 4.71 7.76 12.57
N GLY A 283 4.00 8.64 13.27
CA GLY A 283 4.05 10.08 13.08
C GLY A 283 4.59 10.76 14.33
N PHE A 284 5.24 11.89 14.18
CA PHE A 284 5.80 12.66 15.31
C PHE A 284 5.98 14.13 14.96
N SER A 285 6.08 14.94 16.02
CA SER A 285 6.38 16.37 15.92
C SER A 285 7.58 16.69 16.82
N LEU A 286 8.38 17.68 16.42
CA LEU A 286 9.53 18.12 17.19
C LEU A 286 9.81 19.61 16.93
N ARG A 287 10.59 20.21 17.84
CA ARG A 287 11.13 21.56 17.61
C ARG A 287 12.33 21.48 16.67
N ARG A 288 12.53 22.52 15.86
CA ARG A 288 13.63 22.58 14.87
C ARG A 288 15.01 22.34 15.51
N GLU A 289 15.23 22.88 16.70
CA GLU A 289 16.50 22.76 17.41
C GLU A 289 16.84 21.31 17.84
N GLN A 290 15.84 20.44 17.89
CA GLN A 290 16.01 19.04 18.31
C GLN A 290 16.30 18.09 17.13
N LEU A 291 16.37 18.58 15.90
CA LEU A 291 16.50 17.74 14.71
C LEU A 291 17.78 16.89 14.72
N GLU A 292 18.92 17.49 14.99
CA GLU A 292 20.21 16.81 14.94
C GLU A 292 20.40 15.85 16.15
N GLU A 293 19.87 16.22 17.30
CA GLU A 293 19.86 15.36 18.48
C GLU A 293 18.96 14.15 18.26
N LEU A 294 17.78 14.32 17.65
CA LEU A 294 16.90 13.21 17.30
C LEU A 294 17.55 12.27 16.30
N LYS A 295 18.18 12.79 15.23
CA LYS A 295 18.91 11.99 14.25
C LYS A 295 19.99 11.13 14.92
N SER A 296 20.79 11.77 15.76
CA SER A 296 21.88 11.10 16.48
C SER A 296 21.35 10.02 17.44
N ALA A 297 20.25 10.30 18.13
CA ALA A 297 19.62 9.36 19.06
C ALA A 297 19.04 8.14 18.33
N LEU A 298 18.30 8.33 17.24
CA LEU A 298 17.73 7.24 16.44
C LEU A 298 18.81 6.32 15.89
N LEU A 299 19.92 6.88 15.40
CA LEU A 299 21.06 6.10 14.94
C LEU A 299 21.74 5.32 16.08
N ALA A 300 21.91 5.94 17.24
CA ALA A 300 22.56 5.31 18.40
C ALA A 300 21.69 4.21 19.04
N HIS A 301 20.37 4.34 19.00
CA HIS A 301 19.43 3.35 19.53
C HIS A 301 19.21 2.16 18.61
N CYS A 302 19.47 2.30 17.30
CA CYS A 302 19.24 1.24 16.34
C CYS A 302 20.03 -0.02 16.69
N SER A 303 19.33 -1.10 16.97
CA SER A 303 19.89 -2.41 17.32
C SER A 303 19.86 -3.42 16.15
N LEU A 304 19.52 -2.99 14.95
CA LEU A 304 19.46 -3.87 13.77
C LEU A 304 20.84 -4.43 13.41
N THR A 305 20.89 -5.73 13.23
CA THR A 305 22.09 -6.43 12.72
C THR A 305 22.20 -6.30 11.21
N GLN A 306 23.40 -6.52 10.66
CA GLN A 306 23.61 -6.53 9.21
C GLN A 306 22.71 -7.55 8.49
N GLU A 307 22.43 -8.69 9.12
CA GLU A 307 21.52 -9.70 8.55
C GLU A 307 20.07 -9.22 8.45
N GLN A 308 19.61 -8.41 9.41
CA GLN A 308 18.27 -7.82 9.41
C GLN A 308 18.11 -6.68 8.40
N LEU A 309 19.22 -6.13 7.93
CA LEU A 309 19.29 -5.11 6.90
C LEU A 309 19.35 -5.67 5.47
N ILE A 310 19.27 -6.99 5.32
CA ILE A 310 19.14 -7.69 4.04
C ILE A 310 17.69 -8.11 3.87
N GLU A 311 17.09 -7.69 2.78
CA GLU A 311 15.71 -8.07 2.47
C GLU A 311 15.63 -9.58 2.22
N LYS A 312 14.67 -10.23 2.89
CA LYS A 312 14.41 -11.67 2.72
C LYS A 312 13.11 -11.82 1.95
N VAL A 313 13.21 -12.25 0.72
CA VAL A 313 12.05 -12.57 -0.10
C VAL A 313 11.69 -14.04 0.08
N THR A 314 10.42 -14.31 0.36
CA THR A 314 9.89 -15.67 0.50
C THR A 314 9.19 -16.10 -0.78
N TYR A 315 9.23 -17.39 -1.07
CA TYR A 315 8.51 -17.99 -2.19
C TYR A 315 7.77 -19.25 -1.74
N ASP A 316 6.72 -19.61 -2.46
CA ASP A 316 5.87 -20.74 -2.12
C ASP A 316 6.49 -22.06 -2.58
N ARG A 317 7.11 -22.07 -3.78
CA ARG A 317 7.66 -23.29 -4.34
C ARG A 317 8.77 -23.01 -5.37
N GLU A 318 9.81 -23.86 -5.35
CA GLU A 318 10.78 -23.96 -6.45
C GLU A 318 10.21 -24.87 -7.55
N VAL A 319 10.29 -24.43 -8.81
CA VAL A 319 9.61 -25.08 -9.94
C VAL A 319 10.50 -25.13 -11.20
N ALA A 320 10.22 -26.10 -12.07
CA ALA A 320 10.67 -26.01 -13.46
C ALA A 320 9.76 -25.08 -14.27
N LEU A 321 10.30 -24.30 -15.21
CA LEU A 321 9.47 -23.42 -16.05
C LEU A 321 8.45 -24.21 -16.87
N ALA A 322 8.72 -25.47 -17.13
CA ALA A 322 7.82 -26.39 -17.83
C ALA A 322 6.51 -26.68 -17.06
N GLU A 323 6.51 -26.49 -15.74
CA GLU A 323 5.30 -26.62 -14.89
C GLU A 323 4.34 -25.44 -15.03
N MET A 324 4.83 -24.32 -15.58
CA MET A 324 4.06 -23.10 -15.78
C MET A 324 3.19 -23.22 -17.04
N ASP A 325 1.90 -23.35 -16.85
CA ASP A 325 0.92 -23.40 -17.93
C ASP A 325 -0.32 -22.56 -17.66
N THR A 326 -1.19 -22.46 -18.63
CA THR A 326 -2.44 -21.69 -18.52
C THR A 326 -3.43 -22.32 -17.54
N THR A 327 -3.35 -23.62 -17.30
CA THR A 327 -4.19 -24.32 -16.34
C THR A 327 -3.83 -23.88 -14.92
N LEU A 328 -2.53 -23.83 -14.62
CA LEU A 328 -2.06 -23.34 -13.32
C LEU A 328 -2.51 -21.88 -13.09
N VAL A 329 -2.37 -21.00 -14.07
CA VAL A 329 -2.82 -19.60 -13.92
C VAL A 329 -4.31 -19.53 -13.64
N THR A 330 -5.13 -20.34 -14.34
CA THR A 330 -6.57 -20.41 -14.09
C THR A 330 -6.88 -20.90 -12.66
N GLN A 331 -6.13 -21.87 -12.15
CA GLN A 331 -6.30 -22.34 -10.77
C GLN A 331 -5.86 -21.28 -9.74
N LEU A 332 -4.76 -20.58 -10.00
CA LEU A 332 -4.29 -19.50 -9.12
C LEU A 332 -5.29 -18.33 -9.05
N SER A 333 -6.04 -18.06 -10.13
CA SER A 333 -7.09 -17.03 -10.11
C SER A 333 -8.21 -17.31 -9.09
N TRP A 334 -8.37 -18.55 -8.63
CA TRP A 334 -9.32 -18.87 -7.55
C TRP A 334 -8.90 -18.31 -6.20
N MET A 335 -7.62 -17.96 -6.03
CA MET A 335 -7.11 -17.30 -4.83
C MET A 335 -7.49 -15.81 -4.80
N GLU A 336 -7.86 -15.20 -5.94
CA GLU A 336 -8.27 -13.80 -5.99
C GLU A 336 -9.58 -13.53 -5.21
N PRO A 337 -9.75 -12.33 -4.65
CA PRO A 337 -8.81 -11.20 -4.67
C PRO A 337 -7.61 -11.42 -3.76
N THR A 338 -6.41 -11.10 -4.25
CA THR A 338 -5.17 -11.12 -3.49
C THR A 338 -4.87 -9.75 -2.89
N GLY A 339 -4.08 -9.71 -1.80
CA GLY A 339 -3.70 -8.50 -1.08
C GLY A 339 -3.10 -8.85 0.28
N GLU A 340 -3.31 -8.00 1.28
CA GLU A 340 -2.74 -8.19 2.63
C GLU A 340 -3.13 -9.57 3.20
N GLN A 341 -2.16 -10.33 3.68
CA GLN A 341 -2.29 -11.70 4.20
C GLN A 341 -2.97 -12.73 3.27
N ASN A 342 -3.15 -12.38 2.02
CA ASN A 342 -3.53 -13.29 0.93
C ASN A 342 -2.74 -12.93 -0.32
N ALA A 343 -1.41 -13.04 -0.23
CA ALA A 343 -0.50 -12.67 -1.30
C ALA A 343 -0.69 -13.57 -2.55
N PRO A 344 -0.39 -13.06 -3.76
CA PRO A 344 -0.29 -13.90 -4.95
C PRO A 344 0.83 -14.93 -4.79
N ALA A 345 0.70 -16.09 -5.42
CA ALA A 345 1.71 -17.13 -5.38
C ALA A 345 3.03 -16.66 -6.03
N VAL A 346 4.14 -16.92 -5.35
CA VAL A 346 5.50 -16.63 -5.77
C VAL A 346 6.27 -17.93 -5.99
N PHE A 347 6.86 -18.05 -7.16
CA PHE A 347 7.65 -19.21 -7.55
C PHE A 347 9.12 -18.84 -7.67
N ALA A 348 9.99 -19.82 -7.39
CA ALA A 348 11.42 -19.71 -7.59
C ALA A 348 11.88 -20.61 -8.73
N LYS A 349 12.86 -20.16 -9.51
CA LYS A 349 13.60 -20.97 -10.46
C LYS A 349 15.08 -20.64 -10.35
N ARG A 350 15.88 -21.64 -9.99
CA ARG A 350 17.34 -21.51 -9.96
C ARG A 350 17.92 -21.73 -11.33
N ASP A 351 19.04 -21.06 -11.60
CA ASP A 351 19.78 -21.15 -12.84
C ASP A 351 18.88 -21.04 -14.10
N ALA A 352 17.96 -20.07 -14.10
CA ALA A 352 17.12 -19.78 -15.26
C ALA A 352 17.99 -19.24 -16.40
N GLN A 353 18.07 -19.96 -17.51
CA GLN A 353 18.93 -19.61 -18.65
C GLN A 353 18.31 -18.45 -19.44
N ILE A 354 19.04 -17.35 -19.56
CA ILE A 354 18.64 -16.16 -20.33
C ILE A 354 18.90 -16.43 -21.82
N ALA A 355 17.84 -16.39 -22.62
CA ALA A 355 17.95 -16.48 -24.08
C ALA A 355 18.05 -15.10 -24.74
N GLN A 356 17.36 -14.09 -24.19
CA GLN A 356 17.35 -12.73 -24.74
C GLN A 356 16.79 -11.75 -23.70
N ILE A 357 17.33 -10.53 -23.72
CA ILE A 357 16.76 -9.38 -23.03
C ILE A 357 16.45 -8.28 -24.04
N ARG A 358 15.34 -7.60 -23.86
CA ARG A 358 14.94 -6.43 -24.63
C ARG A 358 14.36 -5.38 -23.72
N MET A 359 14.95 -4.19 -23.73
CA MET A 359 14.37 -3.03 -23.03
C MET A 359 13.19 -2.46 -23.82
N CYS A 360 12.14 -2.04 -23.14
CA CYS A 360 10.94 -1.45 -23.73
C CYS A 360 10.27 -0.46 -22.75
N GLY A 361 9.13 0.12 -23.18
CA GLY A 361 8.48 1.21 -22.47
C GLY A 361 8.92 2.58 -22.98
N ALA A 362 8.21 3.65 -22.60
CA ALA A 362 8.48 5.00 -23.07
C ALA A 362 9.91 5.46 -22.72
N ASP A 363 10.37 5.09 -21.53
CA ASP A 363 11.69 5.46 -21.00
C ASP A 363 12.69 4.29 -21.05
N MET A 364 12.39 3.22 -21.82
CA MET A 364 13.21 2.00 -21.93
C MET A 364 13.57 1.36 -20.57
N HIS A 365 12.70 1.50 -19.57
CA HIS A 365 12.93 1.01 -18.21
C HIS A 365 12.29 -0.35 -17.88
N ILE A 366 11.55 -0.96 -18.82
CA ILE A 366 10.95 -2.29 -18.64
C ILE A 366 11.82 -3.30 -19.38
N ALA A 367 12.25 -4.37 -18.70
CA ALA A 367 12.95 -5.45 -19.36
C ALA A 367 12.00 -6.59 -19.73
N GLN A 368 11.93 -6.92 -21.01
CA GLN A 368 11.36 -8.17 -21.50
C GLN A 368 12.45 -9.22 -21.57
N VAL A 369 12.33 -10.26 -20.77
CA VAL A 369 13.31 -11.34 -20.70
C VAL A 369 12.71 -12.61 -21.30
N ARG A 370 13.51 -13.32 -22.07
CA ARG A 370 13.18 -14.65 -22.56
C ARG A 370 14.12 -15.65 -21.88
N PHE A 371 13.53 -16.55 -21.12
CA PHE A 371 14.24 -17.69 -20.56
C PHE A 371 14.05 -18.91 -21.45
N VAL A 372 15.03 -19.81 -21.46
CA VAL A 372 14.94 -21.08 -22.19
C VAL A 372 15.11 -22.25 -21.22
N GLU A 373 14.24 -23.24 -21.33
CA GLU A 373 14.35 -24.51 -20.62
C GLU A 373 13.86 -25.64 -21.55
N ASN A 374 14.68 -26.67 -21.71
CA ASN A 374 14.41 -27.84 -22.60
C ASN A 374 13.99 -27.44 -24.03
N GLY A 375 14.64 -26.38 -24.57
CA GLY A 375 14.36 -25.87 -25.92
C GLY A 375 13.05 -25.03 -26.05
N LYS A 376 12.30 -24.87 -25.00
CA LYS A 376 11.09 -24.02 -24.96
C LYS A 376 11.41 -22.64 -24.39
N ILE A 377 10.78 -21.60 -24.95
CA ILE A 377 10.97 -20.21 -24.52
C ILE A 377 9.83 -19.80 -23.61
N TYR A 378 10.18 -19.17 -22.47
CA TYR A 378 9.27 -18.58 -21.50
C TYR A 378 9.49 -17.08 -21.49
N GLN A 379 8.40 -16.33 -21.65
CA GLN A 379 8.46 -14.88 -21.63
C GLN A 379 8.29 -14.36 -20.21
N ALA A 380 9.18 -13.47 -19.80
CA ALA A 380 9.12 -12.77 -18.53
C ALA A 380 9.14 -11.26 -18.75
N VAL A 381 8.61 -10.53 -17.78
CA VAL A 381 8.69 -9.08 -17.71
C VAL A 381 9.23 -8.66 -16.35
N ASP A 382 10.18 -7.75 -16.37
CA ASP A 382 10.69 -7.04 -15.20
C ASP A 382 10.28 -5.57 -15.34
N PHE A 383 9.38 -5.13 -14.47
CA PHE A 383 8.90 -3.74 -14.46
C PHE A 383 9.88 -2.78 -13.77
N SER A 384 10.81 -3.27 -12.97
CA SER A 384 11.92 -2.50 -12.39
C SER A 384 13.10 -2.33 -13.36
N GLY A 385 13.11 -3.11 -14.44
CA GLY A 385 14.07 -3.03 -15.53
C GLY A 385 15.49 -3.37 -15.12
N GLU A 386 16.28 -2.36 -14.83
CA GLU A 386 17.69 -2.58 -14.46
C GLU A 386 17.91 -2.91 -12.98
N GLU A 387 16.90 -2.70 -12.13
CA GLU A 387 17.04 -2.91 -10.69
C GLU A 387 16.92 -4.37 -10.26
N CYS A 388 16.19 -5.20 -11.01
CA CYS A 388 16.08 -6.63 -10.74
C CYS A 388 17.03 -7.43 -11.65
N ILE A 389 16.60 -7.74 -12.86
CA ILE A 389 17.39 -8.59 -13.78
C ILE A 389 18.75 -7.97 -14.16
N GLY A 390 18.82 -6.63 -14.27
CA GLY A 390 20.07 -5.95 -14.61
C GLY A 390 21.11 -6.05 -13.50
N ASN A 391 20.71 -5.85 -12.23
CA ASN A 391 21.62 -6.00 -11.10
C ASN A 391 22.09 -7.45 -10.97
N ALA A 392 21.20 -8.45 -11.07
CA ALA A 392 21.57 -9.86 -11.01
C ALA A 392 22.62 -10.23 -12.08
N VAL A 393 22.46 -9.73 -13.30
CA VAL A 393 23.45 -9.96 -14.37
C VAL A 393 24.77 -9.23 -14.10
N ARG A 394 24.72 -7.98 -13.62
CA ARG A 394 25.92 -7.20 -13.29
C ARG A 394 26.74 -7.85 -12.17
N ASP A 395 26.07 -8.26 -11.12
CA ASP A 395 26.70 -8.86 -9.95
C ASP A 395 27.37 -10.20 -10.30
N ARG A 396 26.73 -11.01 -11.15
CA ARG A 396 27.22 -12.35 -11.50
C ARG A 396 28.24 -12.35 -12.68
N TYR A 397 28.08 -11.45 -13.65
CA TYR A 397 28.80 -11.45 -14.90
C TYR A 397 29.49 -10.13 -15.28
N GLY A 398 29.19 -9.05 -14.58
CA GLY A 398 29.76 -7.72 -14.80
C GLY A 398 28.97 -6.85 -15.80
N GLU A 399 29.24 -5.55 -15.76
CA GLU A 399 28.55 -4.51 -16.55
C GLU A 399 28.62 -4.76 -18.07
N GLN A 400 29.75 -5.24 -18.56
CA GLN A 400 29.93 -5.50 -20.01
C GLN A 400 28.98 -6.57 -20.54
N VAL A 401 28.65 -7.58 -19.73
CA VAL A 401 27.69 -8.63 -20.12
C VAL A 401 26.27 -8.04 -20.14
N TRP A 402 25.93 -7.22 -19.16
CA TRP A 402 24.63 -6.54 -19.13
C TRP A 402 24.43 -5.68 -20.38
N GLU A 403 25.40 -4.84 -20.74
CA GLU A 403 25.32 -4.00 -21.94
C GLU A 403 25.16 -4.80 -23.23
N ARG A 404 25.85 -5.94 -23.37
CA ARG A 404 25.70 -6.82 -24.52
C ARG A 404 24.34 -7.49 -24.59
N LEU A 405 23.82 -7.96 -23.46
CA LEU A 405 22.48 -8.55 -23.39
C LEU A 405 21.39 -7.55 -23.74
N LYS A 406 21.50 -6.28 -23.32
CA LYS A 406 20.59 -5.20 -23.73
C LYS A 406 20.59 -4.97 -25.24
N GLN A 407 21.73 -5.16 -25.90
CA GLN A 407 21.86 -5.05 -27.37
C GLN A 407 21.33 -6.29 -28.11
N GLY A 408 20.82 -7.28 -27.37
CA GLY A 408 20.24 -8.50 -27.95
C GLY A 408 21.25 -9.61 -28.21
N GLU A 409 22.47 -9.50 -27.68
CA GLU A 409 23.47 -10.59 -27.76
C GLU A 409 22.92 -11.80 -26.98
N ARG A 410 23.24 -12.98 -27.50
CA ARG A 410 22.86 -14.27 -26.90
C ARG A 410 24.09 -14.89 -26.25
N GLY A 411 23.86 -15.54 -25.09
CA GLY A 411 24.92 -16.25 -24.37
C GLY A 411 24.31 -17.28 -23.42
N GLU A 412 25.15 -18.08 -22.80
CA GLU A 412 24.76 -19.08 -21.80
C GLU A 412 24.87 -18.47 -20.40
N TYR A 413 24.03 -17.45 -20.13
CA TYR A 413 23.96 -16.78 -18.84
C TYR A 413 22.76 -17.29 -18.05
N THR A 414 22.92 -17.52 -16.77
CA THR A 414 21.87 -17.99 -15.86
C THR A 414 21.73 -17.04 -14.68
N VAL A 415 20.52 -16.91 -14.17
CA VAL A 415 20.18 -16.17 -12.94
C VAL A 415 19.15 -16.95 -12.15
N ASP A 416 19.15 -16.78 -10.85
CA ASP A 416 18.06 -17.24 -10.02
C ASP A 416 16.93 -16.21 -10.08
N ILE A 417 15.69 -16.65 -10.24
CA ILE A 417 14.54 -15.75 -10.36
C ILE A 417 13.42 -16.11 -9.40
N LEU A 418 12.81 -15.09 -8.82
CA LEU A 418 11.51 -15.16 -8.17
C LEU A 418 10.47 -14.48 -9.07
N PHE A 419 9.35 -15.14 -9.26
CA PHE A 419 8.34 -14.66 -10.19
C PHE A 419 6.93 -15.08 -9.81
N SER A 420 5.95 -14.30 -10.24
CA SER A 420 4.55 -14.71 -10.33
C SER A 420 4.19 -15.03 -11.79
N VAL A 421 3.03 -15.66 -12.00
CA VAL A 421 2.57 -16.03 -13.33
C VAL A 421 1.24 -15.37 -13.65
N SER A 422 1.09 -14.93 -14.91
CA SER A 422 -0.14 -14.33 -15.41
C SER A 422 -0.36 -14.68 -16.88
N ILE A 423 -1.55 -14.41 -17.39
CA ILE A 423 -1.82 -14.41 -18.83
C ILE A 423 -1.61 -13.00 -19.36
N ASN A 424 -0.73 -12.85 -20.33
CA ASN A 424 -0.65 -11.61 -21.12
C ASN A 424 -1.92 -11.48 -21.96
N GLU A 425 -2.80 -10.61 -21.54
CA GLU A 425 -4.13 -10.51 -22.12
C GLU A 425 -4.12 -10.04 -23.58
N ARG A 426 -3.09 -9.29 -23.99
CA ARG A 426 -2.97 -8.84 -25.39
C ARG A 426 -2.68 -9.99 -26.35
N TYR A 427 -1.93 -10.99 -25.87
CA TYR A 427 -1.46 -12.10 -26.70
C TYR A 427 -2.04 -13.46 -26.28
N GLY A 428 -2.79 -13.53 -25.18
CA GLY A 428 -3.33 -14.78 -24.62
C GLY A 428 -2.25 -15.78 -24.18
N SER A 429 -1.02 -15.33 -24.02
CA SER A 429 0.15 -16.18 -23.71
C SER A 429 0.53 -16.08 -22.22
N LEU A 430 1.08 -17.16 -21.69
CA LEU A 430 1.69 -17.17 -20.37
C LEU A 430 2.82 -16.13 -20.30
N GLN A 431 2.86 -15.38 -19.21
CA GLN A 431 3.90 -14.41 -18.91
C GLN A 431 4.32 -14.56 -17.44
N LEU A 432 5.63 -14.66 -17.23
CA LEU A 432 6.24 -14.56 -15.91
C LEU A 432 6.41 -13.08 -15.57
N GLN A 433 6.12 -12.70 -14.35
CA GLN A 433 6.41 -11.36 -13.84
C GLN A 433 7.51 -11.50 -12.80
N LEU A 434 8.70 -10.99 -13.10
CA LEU A 434 9.84 -11.04 -12.19
C LEU A 434 9.56 -10.18 -10.94
N ILE A 435 9.95 -10.71 -9.80
CA ILE A 435 9.80 -10.07 -8.48
C ILE A 435 11.19 -9.78 -7.92
N ASP A 436 12.09 -10.75 -8.04
CA ASP A 436 13.49 -10.62 -7.60
C ASP A 436 14.39 -11.51 -8.45
N CYS A 437 15.66 -11.14 -8.56
CA CYS A 437 16.67 -11.84 -9.34
C CYS A 437 18.03 -11.82 -8.63
N GLN A 438 18.78 -12.94 -8.69
CA GLN A 438 20.13 -13.07 -8.13
C GLN A 438 21.11 -13.80 -9.07
#